data_a06dabf691c8f15f7028d64513d37777
#
_entry.id   a06dabf691c8f15f7028d64513d37777
#
_cell.length_a   1.000
_cell.length_b   1.000
_cell.length_c   1.000
_cell.angle_alpha   90.00
_cell.angle_beta   90.00
_cell.angle_gamma   90.00
#
_symmetry.space_group_name_H-M   'P 1'
#
loop_
_entity.id
_entity.type
_entity.pdbx_description
1 polymer ?
#
loop_
_entity_poly.entity_id
_entity_poly.type
_entity_poly.pdbx_seq_one_letter_code
_entity_poly.pdbx_strand_id
1 'polypeptide(L)'
;AKKIDGSDAVIVLNGVKYTSTTNNFSINGLSISVNGVTDKVDDLEKVDVDALDDSKAVSISTTTDTQGIYDKIKDFLTSYNNIINKMTKLYNADSAKNYEPLTDDEKSQMSDSEVEKWETKIKDSLLRRDSNLSTIMNAMTTSMTKAISINGKNYSLSSFGISTLGYMNSAENEQNAYHIDGDEDDENTSGNKDKLMAALSSDPDTVIDFMKQLSTNLYTAIDKQMQSN
;
A
#
# COMPACT_ATOMS: atom_id res chain seq x y z
N ALA A 1 -19.48 -49.91 -28.47
CA ALA A 1 -18.70 -48.68 -28.27
C ALA A 1 -17.57 -48.98 -27.31
N LYS A 2 -16.33 -48.69 -27.68
CA LYS A 2 -15.16 -48.87 -26.78
C LYS A 2 -15.10 -47.64 -25.88
N LYS A 3 -15.25 -47.81 -24.55
CA LYS A 3 -15.09 -46.78 -23.56
C LYS A 3 -13.61 -46.38 -23.49
N ILE A 4 -13.30 -45.14 -23.65
CA ILE A 4 -11.96 -44.59 -23.38
C ILE A 4 -12.05 -43.89 -22.03
N ASP A 5 -11.33 -44.36 -21.05
CA ASP A 5 -11.25 -43.73 -19.76
C ASP A 5 -10.34 -42.49 -19.88
N GLY A 6 -10.69 -41.41 -19.19
CA GLY A 6 -9.83 -40.24 -19.07
C GLY A 6 -8.62 -40.56 -18.20
N SER A 7 -7.50 -39.87 -18.43
CA SER A 7 -6.32 -39.90 -17.59
C SER A 7 -6.09 -38.54 -16.93
N ASP A 8 -5.48 -38.57 -15.76
CA ASP A 8 -5.07 -37.34 -15.08
C ASP A 8 -4.01 -36.56 -15.91
N ALA A 9 -4.04 -35.26 -15.82
CA ALA A 9 -2.99 -34.42 -16.37
C ALA A 9 -1.73 -34.54 -15.53
N VAL A 10 -0.57 -34.57 -16.19
CA VAL A 10 0.74 -34.66 -15.53
C VAL A 10 1.63 -33.54 -16.04
N ILE A 11 2.30 -32.85 -15.12
CA ILE A 11 3.41 -31.95 -15.42
C ILE A 11 4.63 -32.29 -14.57
N VAL A 12 5.79 -31.98 -15.12
CA VAL A 12 7.05 -32.00 -14.38
C VAL A 12 7.54 -30.55 -14.29
N LEU A 13 7.65 -30.05 -13.07
CA LEU A 13 8.12 -28.68 -12.80
C LEU A 13 9.38 -28.77 -11.94
N ASN A 14 10.49 -28.25 -12.47
CA ASN A 14 11.81 -28.30 -11.83
C ASN A 14 12.20 -29.71 -11.32
N GLY A 15 11.96 -30.73 -12.16
CA GLY A 15 12.28 -32.13 -11.81
C GLY A 15 11.29 -32.80 -10.86
N VAL A 16 10.19 -32.14 -10.48
CA VAL A 16 9.15 -32.73 -9.61
C VAL A 16 7.88 -32.99 -10.41
N LYS A 17 7.36 -34.20 -10.32
CA LYS A 17 6.10 -34.62 -10.94
C LYS A 17 4.90 -34.14 -10.14
N TYR A 18 3.93 -33.55 -10.81
CA TYR A 18 2.62 -33.16 -10.28
C TYR A 18 1.51 -33.77 -11.13
N THR A 19 0.43 -34.20 -10.47
CA THR A 19 -0.75 -34.78 -11.14
C THR A 19 -2.01 -33.97 -10.75
N SER A 20 -2.95 -33.87 -11.69
CA SER A 20 -4.24 -33.24 -11.46
C SER A 20 -5.32 -33.95 -12.27
N THR A 21 -6.51 -34.08 -11.69
CA THR A 21 -7.71 -34.57 -12.38
C THR A 21 -8.25 -33.58 -13.44
N THR A 22 -7.70 -32.39 -13.48
CA THR A 22 -8.01 -31.34 -14.47
C THR A 22 -6.73 -30.85 -15.13
N ASN A 23 -6.84 -30.04 -16.18
CA ASN A 23 -5.68 -29.44 -16.83
C ASN A 23 -5.13 -28.21 -16.09
N ASN A 24 -5.57 -27.96 -14.84
CA ASN A 24 -5.15 -26.81 -14.05
C ASN A 24 -4.36 -27.28 -12.82
N PHE A 25 -3.24 -26.63 -12.59
CA PHE A 25 -2.36 -26.86 -11.45
C PHE A 25 -2.19 -25.56 -10.65
N SER A 26 -2.17 -25.67 -9.32
CA SER A 26 -1.82 -24.57 -8.43
C SER A 26 -0.65 -25.01 -7.55
N ILE A 27 0.53 -24.47 -7.80
CA ILE A 27 1.78 -24.89 -7.16
C ILE A 27 2.51 -23.64 -6.67
N ASN A 28 2.69 -23.53 -5.35
CA ASN A 28 3.40 -22.40 -4.72
C ASN A 28 2.91 -21.01 -5.19
N GLY A 29 1.59 -20.87 -5.37
CA GLY A 29 0.99 -19.62 -5.83
C GLY A 29 1.00 -19.41 -7.35
N LEU A 30 1.65 -20.30 -8.10
CA LEU A 30 1.62 -20.28 -9.56
C LEU A 30 0.43 -21.11 -10.06
N SER A 31 -0.43 -20.51 -10.90
CA SER A 31 -1.53 -21.19 -11.58
C SER A 31 -1.12 -21.52 -13.02
N ILE A 32 -1.08 -22.81 -13.34
CA ILE A 32 -0.69 -23.31 -14.66
C ILE A 32 -1.90 -23.99 -15.30
N SER A 33 -2.26 -23.59 -16.52
CA SER A 33 -3.27 -24.25 -17.35
C SER A 33 -2.59 -24.94 -18.52
N VAL A 34 -2.74 -26.26 -18.64
CA VAL A 34 -2.08 -27.07 -19.67
C VAL A 34 -3.05 -27.28 -20.82
N ASN A 35 -2.67 -26.82 -22.03
CA ASN A 35 -3.48 -26.91 -23.24
C ASN A 35 -2.87 -27.87 -24.30
N GLY A 36 -1.74 -28.47 -24.01
CA GLY A 36 -1.04 -29.38 -24.93
C GLY A 36 -0.01 -30.22 -24.22
N VAL A 37 0.56 -31.15 -24.95
CA VAL A 37 1.61 -32.08 -24.48
C VAL A 37 2.93 -31.62 -25.09
N THR A 38 3.94 -31.40 -24.27
CA THR A 38 5.30 -31.03 -24.69
C THR A 38 6.12 -32.25 -25.04
N ASP A 39 5.96 -33.34 -24.31
CA ASP A 39 6.60 -34.63 -24.61
C ASP A 39 5.58 -35.77 -24.50
N LYS A 40 5.72 -36.81 -25.34
CA LYS A 40 4.83 -37.97 -25.35
C LYS A 40 5.39 -39.05 -24.46
N VAL A 41 4.62 -39.45 -23.47
CA VAL A 41 4.94 -40.52 -22.54
C VAL A 41 3.85 -41.59 -22.68
N ASP A 42 4.23 -42.85 -22.82
CA ASP A 42 3.29 -43.96 -23.05
C ASP A 42 2.43 -44.26 -21.82
N ASP A 43 2.96 -44.04 -20.63
CA ASP A 43 2.30 -44.28 -19.35
C ASP A 43 2.50 -43.09 -18.41
N LEU A 44 1.44 -42.27 -18.24
CA LEU A 44 1.48 -41.07 -17.37
C LEU A 44 1.62 -41.42 -15.88
N GLU A 45 1.29 -42.65 -15.45
CA GLU A 45 1.48 -43.07 -14.07
C GLU A 45 2.97 -43.34 -13.76
N LYS A 46 3.73 -43.74 -14.78
CA LYS A 46 5.14 -44.17 -14.68
C LYS A 46 6.08 -43.18 -15.39
N VAL A 47 5.79 -41.90 -15.36
CA VAL A 47 6.68 -40.89 -15.93
C VAL A 47 8.05 -40.96 -15.26
N ASP A 48 9.06 -41.31 -16.06
CA ASP A 48 10.47 -41.20 -15.66
C ASP A 48 10.92 -39.74 -15.95
N VAL A 49 11.12 -39.00 -14.87
CA VAL A 49 11.48 -37.60 -14.94
C VAL A 49 12.84 -37.39 -15.60
N ASP A 50 13.78 -38.30 -15.36
CA ASP A 50 15.15 -38.22 -15.88
C ASP A 50 15.24 -38.59 -17.39
N ALA A 51 14.18 -39.23 -17.93
CA ALA A 51 14.09 -39.60 -19.33
C ALA A 51 13.36 -38.57 -20.21
N LEU A 52 12.85 -37.45 -19.65
CA LEU A 52 12.19 -36.39 -20.42
C LEU A 52 13.18 -35.58 -21.22
N ASP A 53 12.76 -35.12 -22.40
CA ASP A 53 13.57 -34.29 -23.28
C ASP A 53 13.49 -32.82 -22.84
N ASP A 54 14.51 -32.35 -22.12
CA ASP A 54 14.62 -30.96 -21.63
C ASP A 54 14.56 -29.92 -22.75
N SER A 55 14.92 -30.30 -23.99
CA SER A 55 14.84 -29.36 -25.14
C SER A 55 13.39 -28.99 -25.50
N LYS A 56 12.42 -29.77 -25.03
CA LYS A 56 10.99 -29.55 -25.22
C LYS A 56 10.34 -28.83 -24.01
N ALA A 57 11.11 -28.59 -22.97
CA ALA A 57 10.62 -27.93 -21.77
C ALA A 57 10.21 -26.47 -22.07
N VAL A 58 9.11 -26.03 -21.45
CA VAL A 58 8.68 -24.62 -21.47
C VAL A 58 9.27 -23.93 -20.27
N SER A 59 10.08 -22.90 -20.51
CA SER A 59 10.63 -22.06 -19.45
C SER A 59 9.57 -21.07 -18.98
N ILE A 60 9.32 -21.04 -17.67
CA ILE A 60 8.47 -20.05 -17.01
C ILE A 60 9.39 -19.19 -16.14
N SER A 61 9.40 -17.88 -16.39
CA SER A 61 10.08 -16.91 -15.52
C SER A 61 9.06 -16.02 -14.83
N THR A 62 9.27 -15.75 -13.55
CA THR A 62 8.51 -14.76 -12.80
C THR A 62 9.41 -13.59 -12.48
N THR A 63 8.93 -12.38 -12.66
CA THR A 63 9.60 -11.15 -12.22
C THR A 63 8.73 -10.45 -11.21
N THR A 64 9.36 -9.82 -10.22
CA THR A 64 8.65 -8.99 -9.26
C THR A 64 8.13 -7.74 -10.00
N ASP A 65 6.85 -7.44 -9.86
CA ASP A 65 6.25 -6.20 -10.36
C ASP A 65 6.64 -5.02 -9.45
N THR A 66 7.83 -4.49 -9.66
CA THR A 66 8.39 -3.39 -8.86
C THR A 66 7.57 -2.12 -9.02
N GLN A 67 7.01 -1.86 -10.21
CA GLN A 67 6.17 -0.70 -10.45
C GLN A 67 4.85 -0.81 -9.68
N GLY A 68 4.19 -1.96 -9.74
CA GLY A 68 2.95 -2.17 -9.01
C GLY A 68 3.13 -2.07 -7.49
N ILE A 69 4.30 -2.47 -6.95
CA ILE A 69 4.63 -2.27 -5.53
C ILE A 69 4.86 -0.79 -5.23
N TYR A 70 5.60 -0.07 -6.08
CA TYR A 70 5.82 1.37 -5.96
C TYR A 70 4.48 2.13 -5.90
N ASP A 71 3.59 1.84 -6.84
CA ASP A 71 2.28 2.47 -6.92
C ASP A 71 1.44 2.23 -5.65
N LYS A 72 1.50 1.01 -5.08
CA LYS A 72 0.82 0.70 -3.81
C LYS A 72 1.40 1.45 -2.62
N ILE A 73 2.70 1.66 -2.58
CA ILE A 73 3.35 2.48 -1.56
C ILE A 73 2.93 3.95 -1.71
N LYS A 74 2.90 4.47 -2.93
CA LYS A 74 2.42 5.82 -3.24
C LYS A 74 0.95 6.01 -2.83
N ASP A 75 0.06 5.06 -3.15
CA ASP A 75 -1.34 5.05 -2.73
C ASP A 75 -1.49 5.10 -1.20
N PHE A 76 -0.69 4.29 -0.49
CA PHE A 76 -0.67 4.28 0.98
C PHE A 76 -0.25 5.63 1.56
N LEU A 77 0.83 6.22 1.04
CA LEU A 77 1.31 7.54 1.50
C LEU A 77 0.31 8.64 1.17
N THR A 78 -0.31 8.61 0.00
CA THR A 78 -1.37 9.55 -0.39
C THR A 78 -2.55 9.48 0.59
N SER A 79 -2.97 8.28 0.95
CA SER A 79 -4.05 8.07 1.92
C SER A 79 -3.68 8.58 3.31
N TYR A 80 -2.45 8.30 3.77
CA TYR A 80 -1.93 8.83 5.02
C TYR A 80 -1.88 10.36 5.01
N ASN A 81 -1.31 10.97 3.95
CA ASN A 81 -1.18 12.41 3.81
C ASN A 81 -2.56 13.10 3.85
N ASN A 82 -3.53 12.58 3.13
CA ASN A 82 -4.89 13.12 3.12
C ASN A 82 -5.52 13.13 4.52
N ILE A 83 -5.33 12.07 5.28
CA ILE A 83 -5.87 11.96 6.64
C ILE A 83 -5.13 12.90 7.59
N ILE A 84 -3.79 12.84 7.64
CA ILE A 84 -3.01 13.64 8.59
C ILE A 84 -3.14 15.14 8.33
N ASN A 85 -3.14 15.57 7.07
CA ASN A 85 -3.32 16.96 6.68
C ASN A 85 -4.71 17.49 7.07
N LYS A 86 -5.76 16.68 6.83
CA LYS A 86 -7.13 17.03 7.25
C LYS A 86 -7.24 17.15 8.77
N MET A 87 -6.66 16.22 9.51
CA MET A 87 -6.64 16.26 10.98
C MET A 87 -5.86 17.49 11.48
N THR A 88 -4.70 17.78 10.89
CA THR A 88 -3.89 18.95 11.22
C THR A 88 -4.65 20.24 10.96
N LYS A 89 -5.34 20.35 9.82
CA LYS A 89 -6.17 21.51 9.47
C LYS A 89 -7.30 21.72 10.50
N LEU A 90 -8.01 20.66 10.87
CA LEU A 90 -9.09 20.74 11.87
C LEU A 90 -8.55 21.12 13.27
N TYR A 91 -7.42 20.55 13.66
CA TYR A 91 -6.76 20.87 14.92
C TYR A 91 -6.27 22.33 15.00
N ASN A 92 -5.76 22.85 13.88
CA ASN A 92 -5.25 24.21 13.75
C ASN A 92 -6.31 25.24 13.32
N ALA A 93 -7.55 24.79 13.13
CA ALA A 93 -8.64 25.69 12.67
C ALA A 93 -8.72 26.96 13.51
N ASP A 94 -9.15 28.03 12.86
CA ASP A 94 -9.41 29.30 13.51
C ASP A 94 -10.50 29.18 14.59
N SER A 95 -10.45 30.06 15.57
CA SER A 95 -11.52 30.15 16.56
C SER A 95 -12.82 30.66 15.93
N ALA A 96 -13.92 29.99 16.21
CA ALA A 96 -15.26 30.47 15.91
C ALA A 96 -15.88 31.29 17.07
N LYS A 97 -15.05 31.86 17.94
CA LYS A 97 -15.54 32.77 19.00
C LYS A 97 -16.30 33.93 18.38
N ASN A 98 -17.48 34.16 18.54
CA ASN A 98 -18.38 35.14 17.93
C ASN A 98 -19.16 34.61 16.69
N TYR A 99 -19.06 33.32 16.41
CA TYR A 99 -19.90 32.67 15.42
C TYR A 99 -20.87 31.77 16.16
N GLU A 100 -22.13 32.17 16.24
CA GLU A 100 -23.22 31.35 16.79
C GLU A 100 -24.00 30.71 15.65
N PRO A 101 -24.70 29.58 15.89
CA PRO A 101 -25.59 29.01 14.89
C PRO A 101 -26.63 30.06 14.43
N LEU A 102 -26.73 30.24 13.10
CA LEU A 102 -27.66 31.20 12.51
C LEU A 102 -29.11 30.74 12.71
N THR A 103 -29.98 31.68 13.07
CA THR A 103 -31.42 31.50 13.02
C THR A 103 -31.95 31.54 11.59
N ASP A 104 -33.17 31.05 11.33
CA ASP A 104 -33.78 31.09 10.00
C ASP A 104 -33.92 32.54 9.47
N ASP A 105 -34.20 33.48 10.36
CA ASP A 105 -34.31 34.90 10.00
C ASP A 105 -32.96 35.48 9.58
N GLU A 106 -31.87 35.14 10.28
CA GLU A 106 -30.52 35.58 9.92
C GLU A 106 -30.09 34.95 8.60
N LYS A 107 -30.35 33.63 8.39
CA LYS A 107 -30.07 32.98 7.11
C LYS A 107 -30.81 33.60 5.95
N SER A 108 -32.04 34.02 6.15
CA SER A 108 -32.83 34.69 5.09
C SER A 108 -32.28 36.03 4.63
N GLN A 109 -31.41 36.67 5.44
CA GLN A 109 -30.77 37.97 5.17
C GLN A 109 -29.37 37.81 4.57
N MET A 110 -28.88 36.58 4.43
CA MET A 110 -27.56 36.27 3.89
C MET A 110 -27.70 35.49 2.58
N SER A 111 -26.68 35.56 1.74
CA SER A 111 -26.59 34.66 0.60
C SER A 111 -26.24 33.24 1.03
N ASP A 112 -26.61 32.21 0.24
CA ASP A 112 -26.28 30.82 0.52
C ASP A 112 -24.77 30.60 0.75
N SER A 113 -23.94 31.30 0.00
CA SER A 113 -22.47 31.25 0.16
C SER A 113 -21.97 31.83 1.49
N GLU A 114 -22.64 32.85 2.01
CA GLU A 114 -22.30 33.46 3.32
C GLU A 114 -22.75 32.54 4.45
N VAL A 115 -23.93 31.94 4.35
CA VAL A 115 -24.43 30.96 5.30
C VAL A 115 -23.50 29.73 5.35
N GLU A 116 -23.12 29.20 4.18
CA GLU A 116 -22.18 28.07 4.10
C GLU A 116 -20.83 28.39 4.75
N LYS A 117 -20.24 29.54 4.47
CA LYS A 117 -18.99 29.99 5.09
C LYS A 117 -19.09 30.14 6.61
N TRP A 118 -20.22 30.70 7.07
CA TRP A 118 -20.47 30.86 8.49
C TRP A 118 -20.58 29.51 9.21
N GLU A 119 -21.41 28.63 8.69
CA GLU A 119 -21.60 27.27 9.24
C GLU A 119 -20.31 26.43 9.16
N THR A 120 -19.55 26.57 8.07
CA THR A 120 -18.24 25.90 7.92
C THR A 120 -17.26 26.39 8.98
N LYS A 121 -17.22 27.70 9.27
CA LYS A 121 -16.36 28.25 10.33
C LYS A 121 -16.66 27.67 11.70
N ILE A 122 -17.95 27.51 12.04
CA ILE A 122 -18.38 26.88 13.28
C ILE A 122 -17.96 25.39 13.28
N LYS A 123 -18.29 24.67 12.20
CA LYS A 123 -18.04 23.24 12.06
C LYS A 123 -16.54 22.91 12.14
N ASP A 124 -15.69 23.65 11.43
CA ASP A 124 -14.24 23.44 11.43
C ASP A 124 -13.63 23.71 12.82
N SER A 125 -14.18 24.67 13.57
CA SER A 125 -13.71 25.01 14.90
C SER A 125 -14.03 23.97 15.99
N LEU A 126 -14.93 23.02 15.73
CA LEU A 126 -15.35 22.02 16.72
C LEU A 126 -14.20 21.13 17.19
N LEU A 127 -13.26 20.83 16.29
CA LEU A 127 -12.09 20.00 16.59
C LEU A 127 -10.81 20.84 16.84
N ARG A 128 -10.97 22.16 16.95
CA ARG A 128 -9.86 23.05 17.23
C ARG A 128 -9.24 22.73 18.59
N ARG A 129 -7.95 22.38 18.58
CA ARG A 129 -7.18 21.98 19.79
C ARG A 129 -7.81 20.80 20.55
N ASP A 130 -8.53 19.95 19.85
CA ASP A 130 -9.11 18.75 20.44
C ASP A 130 -7.99 17.77 20.88
N SER A 131 -8.09 17.27 22.12
CA SER A 131 -7.06 16.42 22.72
C SER A 131 -7.04 15.01 22.10
N ASN A 132 -8.20 14.47 21.74
CA ASN A 132 -8.30 13.14 21.14
C ASN A 132 -7.71 13.16 19.74
N LEU A 133 -8.06 14.19 18.96
CA LEU A 133 -7.49 14.43 17.63
C LEU A 133 -5.96 14.54 17.71
N SER A 134 -5.44 15.34 18.65
CA SER A 134 -4.00 15.47 18.88
C SER A 134 -3.33 14.15 19.25
N THR A 135 -3.97 13.34 20.10
CA THR A 135 -3.47 12.05 20.53
C THR A 135 -3.36 11.07 19.37
N ILE A 136 -4.38 11.00 18.51
CA ILE A 136 -4.36 10.16 17.32
C ILE A 136 -3.28 10.63 16.33
N MET A 137 -3.20 11.94 16.06
CA MET A 137 -2.16 12.52 15.20
C MET A 137 -0.75 12.16 15.68
N ASN A 138 -0.50 12.30 16.98
CA ASN A 138 0.79 11.95 17.60
C ASN A 138 1.10 10.44 17.47
N ALA A 139 0.11 9.57 17.65
CA ALA A 139 0.27 8.14 17.45
C ALA A 139 0.61 7.79 15.98
N MET A 140 -0.06 8.44 15.04
CA MET A 140 0.20 8.28 13.59
C MET A 140 1.62 8.73 13.25
N THR A 141 2.00 9.96 13.59
CA THR A 141 3.32 10.51 13.26
C THR A 141 4.46 9.73 13.92
N THR A 142 4.29 9.31 15.19
CA THR A 142 5.26 8.46 15.89
C THR A 142 5.42 7.11 15.21
N SER A 143 4.34 6.50 14.74
CA SER A 143 4.41 5.21 14.03
C SER A 143 5.15 5.33 12.69
N MET A 144 4.95 6.41 11.96
CA MET A 144 5.59 6.64 10.66
C MET A 144 7.09 6.96 10.77
N THR A 145 7.54 7.52 11.89
CA THR A 145 8.97 7.86 12.11
C THR A 145 9.78 6.70 12.70
N LYS A 146 9.11 5.61 13.09
CA LYS A 146 9.75 4.51 13.82
C LYS A 146 10.65 3.67 12.91
N ALA A 147 11.86 3.37 13.40
CA ALA A 147 12.72 2.40 12.75
C ALA A 147 12.20 0.97 12.96
N ILE A 148 12.31 0.15 11.93
CA ILE A 148 11.87 -1.25 11.91
C ILE A 148 13.07 -2.13 11.58
N SER A 149 13.28 -3.19 12.36
CA SER A 149 14.36 -4.14 12.14
C SER A 149 13.92 -5.26 11.18
N ILE A 150 14.60 -5.36 10.04
CA ILE A 150 14.42 -6.43 9.06
C ILE A 150 15.76 -7.17 8.94
N ASN A 151 15.76 -8.47 9.20
CA ASN A 151 16.96 -9.31 9.12
C ASN A 151 18.17 -8.74 9.92
N GLY A 152 17.90 -8.14 11.11
CA GLY A 152 18.92 -7.57 11.98
C GLY A 152 19.45 -6.19 11.57
N LYS A 153 18.89 -5.58 10.51
CA LYS A 153 19.23 -4.23 10.05
C LYS A 153 18.03 -3.30 10.23
N ASN A 154 18.28 -2.09 10.72
CA ASN A 154 17.23 -1.10 10.95
C ASN A 154 16.98 -0.25 9.70
N TYR A 155 15.71 -0.13 9.34
CA TYR A 155 15.22 0.71 8.25
C TYR A 155 14.18 1.71 8.77
N SER A 156 14.07 2.83 8.08
CA SER A 156 13.02 3.83 8.23
C SER A 156 12.53 4.25 6.85
N LEU A 157 11.45 5.01 6.76
CA LEU A 157 10.96 5.54 5.48
C LEU A 157 12.07 6.28 4.71
N SER A 158 12.92 7.05 5.42
CA SER A 158 14.03 7.77 4.80
C SER A 158 15.10 6.86 4.20
N SER A 159 15.21 5.60 4.64
CA SER A 159 16.10 4.60 4.02
C SER A 159 15.72 4.32 2.56
N PHE A 160 14.44 4.52 2.24
CA PHE A 160 13.87 4.33 0.90
C PHE A 160 13.58 5.65 0.17
N GLY A 161 14.13 6.78 0.65
CA GLY A 161 13.88 8.08 0.04
C GLY A 161 12.46 8.62 0.26
N ILE A 162 11.80 8.21 1.34
CA ILE A 162 10.49 8.70 1.72
C ILE A 162 10.63 9.57 2.97
N SER A 163 10.31 10.86 2.86
CA SER A 163 10.50 11.82 3.95
C SER A 163 9.47 12.95 3.89
N THR A 164 9.35 13.70 4.99
CA THR A 164 8.62 14.97 4.99
C THR A 164 9.52 16.09 4.45
N LEU A 165 8.93 17.17 3.93
CA LEU A 165 9.70 18.33 3.44
C LEU A 165 10.31 19.17 4.58
N GLY A 166 9.95 18.88 5.82
CA GLY A 166 10.32 19.69 6.98
C GLY A 166 9.49 20.97 7.08
N TYR A 167 9.51 21.57 8.28
CA TYR A 167 8.61 22.68 8.64
C TYR A 167 8.71 23.88 7.70
N MET A 168 9.92 24.21 7.22
CA MET A 168 10.15 25.41 6.40
C MET A 168 9.70 25.27 4.94
N ASN A 169 9.62 24.06 4.44
CA ASN A 169 9.34 23.79 3.03
C ASN A 169 7.95 23.20 2.79
N SER A 170 7.26 22.80 3.87
CA SER A 170 5.90 22.27 3.77
C SER A 170 4.88 23.38 3.64
N ALA A 171 3.82 23.13 2.89
CA ALA A 171 2.63 23.98 2.89
C ALA A 171 1.96 23.97 4.29
N GLU A 172 1.07 24.94 4.50
CA GLU A 172 0.33 25.02 5.76
C GLU A 172 -0.47 23.76 6.03
N ASN A 173 -0.34 23.22 7.24
CA ASN A 173 -0.96 21.97 7.69
C ASN A 173 -0.45 20.68 7.01
N GLU A 174 0.66 20.72 6.25
CA GLU A 174 1.25 19.58 5.56
C GLU A 174 2.61 19.14 6.10
N GLN A 175 3.01 19.63 7.25
CA GLN A 175 4.34 19.34 7.86
C GLN A 175 4.59 17.86 8.13
N ASN A 176 3.52 17.07 8.24
CA ASN A 176 3.58 15.63 8.48
C ASN A 176 3.30 14.79 7.22
N ALA A 177 3.15 15.40 6.06
CA ALA A 177 2.97 14.72 4.79
C ALA A 177 4.30 14.12 4.32
N TYR A 178 4.25 12.89 3.80
CA TYR A 178 5.40 12.19 3.24
C TYR A 178 5.44 12.30 1.72
N HIS A 179 6.64 12.46 1.21
CA HIS A 179 6.98 12.60 -0.21
C HIS A 179 7.98 11.53 -0.58
N ILE A 180 7.94 11.06 -1.84
CA ILE A 180 8.89 10.09 -2.38
C ILE A 180 9.92 10.83 -3.22
N ASP A 181 11.20 10.66 -2.92
CA ASP A 181 12.30 11.19 -3.73
C ASP A 181 12.21 10.65 -5.17
N GLY A 182 12.21 11.54 -6.15
CA GLY A 182 12.15 11.18 -7.58
C GLY A 182 10.75 10.87 -8.12
N ASP A 183 9.69 11.09 -7.34
CA ASP A 183 8.33 10.98 -7.84
C ASP A 183 8.04 12.11 -8.84
N GLU A 184 7.81 11.77 -10.11
CA GLU A 184 7.58 12.72 -11.20
C GLU A 184 6.31 13.57 -11.00
N ASP A 185 5.33 13.06 -10.23
CA ASP A 185 4.08 13.76 -9.94
C ASP A 185 4.20 14.73 -8.75
N ASP A 186 5.34 14.75 -8.05
CA ASP A 186 5.60 15.62 -6.90
C ASP A 186 6.64 16.68 -7.23
N GLU A 187 6.20 17.89 -7.48
CA GLU A 187 7.06 19.05 -7.83
C GLU A 187 8.17 19.32 -6.80
N ASN A 188 7.97 18.92 -5.53
CA ASN A 188 8.95 19.16 -4.46
C ASN A 188 10.11 18.16 -4.50
N THR A 189 9.90 16.95 -5.04
CA THR A 189 10.86 15.84 -4.94
C THR A 189 11.21 15.21 -6.28
N SER A 190 10.55 15.58 -7.39
CA SER A 190 10.76 15.01 -8.73
C SER A 190 12.20 15.10 -9.24
N GLY A 191 12.96 16.13 -8.81
CA GLY A 191 14.38 16.29 -9.15
C GLY A 191 15.34 15.43 -8.32
N ASN A 192 14.87 14.72 -7.30
CA ASN A 192 15.68 13.89 -6.43
C ASN A 192 15.93 12.52 -7.06
N LYS A 193 16.94 11.81 -6.53
CA LYS A 193 17.20 10.42 -6.95
C LYS A 193 16.12 9.49 -6.34
N ASP A 194 15.45 8.74 -7.19
CA ASP A 194 14.49 7.72 -6.77
C ASP A 194 15.18 6.55 -6.06
N LYS A 195 15.18 6.60 -4.73
CA LYS A 195 15.74 5.55 -3.88
C LYS A 195 14.75 4.40 -3.66
N LEU A 196 13.44 4.67 -3.73
CA LEU A 196 12.42 3.64 -3.54
C LEU A 196 12.46 2.65 -4.71
N MET A 197 12.45 3.14 -5.96
CA MET A 197 12.55 2.27 -7.13
C MET A 197 13.88 1.52 -7.17
N ALA A 198 14.98 2.16 -6.77
CA ALA A 198 16.28 1.50 -6.68
C ALA A 198 16.27 0.36 -5.64
N ALA A 199 15.64 0.57 -4.47
CA ALA A 199 15.51 -0.46 -3.46
C ALA A 199 14.61 -1.62 -3.91
N LEU A 200 13.46 -1.31 -4.54
CA LEU A 200 12.54 -2.31 -5.10
C LEU A 200 13.19 -3.16 -6.20
N SER A 201 14.08 -2.56 -6.99
CA SER A 201 14.80 -3.28 -8.05
C SER A 201 15.91 -4.20 -7.51
N SER A 202 16.49 -3.86 -6.35
CA SER A 202 17.62 -4.61 -5.78
C SER A 202 17.19 -5.63 -4.72
N ASP A 203 16.23 -5.28 -3.87
CA ASP A 203 15.74 -6.11 -2.76
C ASP A 203 14.28 -5.76 -2.43
N PRO A 204 13.33 -6.20 -3.29
CA PRO A 204 11.91 -5.92 -3.10
C PRO A 204 11.35 -6.51 -1.80
N ASP A 205 11.86 -7.65 -1.35
CA ASP A 205 11.36 -8.35 -0.17
C ASP A 205 11.60 -7.52 1.11
N THR A 206 12.76 -6.91 1.25
CA THR A 206 13.06 -6.00 2.37
C THR A 206 12.11 -4.80 2.38
N VAL A 207 11.82 -4.20 1.23
CA VAL A 207 10.87 -3.07 1.12
C VAL A 207 9.45 -3.50 1.50
N ILE A 208 9.00 -4.65 0.97
CA ILE A 208 7.67 -5.21 1.24
C ILE A 208 7.51 -5.51 2.74
N ASP A 209 8.49 -6.17 3.35
CA ASP A 209 8.45 -6.53 4.77
C ASP A 209 8.46 -5.29 5.68
N PHE A 210 9.23 -4.26 5.30
CA PHE A 210 9.22 -2.99 5.98
C PHE A 210 7.83 -2.33 5.91
N MET A 211 7.24 -2.22 4.72
CA MET A 211 5.94 -1.59 4.52
C MET A 211 4.81 -2.33 5.21
N LYS A 212 4.83 -3.67 5.23
CA LYS A 212 3.88 -4.51 5.99
C LYS A 212 3.94 -4.21 7.48
N GLN A 213 5.15 -4.19 8.06
CA GLN A 213 5.32 -3.92 9.48
C GLN A 213 4.96 -2.47 9.83
N LEU A 214 5.32 -1.50 8.97
CA LEU A 214 4.95 -0.09 9.14
C LEU A 214 3.43 0.07 9.17
N SER A 215 2.74 -0.50 8.18
CA SER A 215 1.28 -0.43 8.07
C SER A 215 0.59 -1.09 9.27
N THR A 216 1.09 -2.25 9.71
CA THR A 216 0.57 -2.94 10.90
C THR A 216 0.76 -2.11 12.18
N ASN A 217 1.94 -1.50 12.35
CA ASN A 217 2.24 -0.64 13.49
C ASN A 217 1.34 0.61 13.51
N LEU A 218 1.15 1.23 12.34
CA LEU A 218 0.27 2.38 12.19
C LEU A 218 -1.18 2.02 12.51
N TYR A 219 -1.69 0.93 11.94
CA TYR A 219 -3.04 0.43 12.23
C TYR A 219 -3.24 0.18 13.73
N THR A 220 -2.32 -0.56 14.35
CA THR A 220 -2.40 -0.89 15.78
C THR A 220 -2.36 0.37 16.66
N ALA A 221 -1.54 1.36 16.29
CA ALA A 221 -1.43 2.60 17.03
C ALA A 221 -2.73 3.41 16.96
N ILE A 222 -3.37 3.49 15.79
CA ILE A 222 -4.65 4.18 15.59
C ILE A 222 -5.76 3.44 16.34
N ASP A 223 -5.88 2.12 16.13
CA ASP A 223 -6.91 1.28 16.75
C ASP A 223 -6.88 1.39 18.28
N LYS A 224 -5.68 1.33 18.88
CA LYS A 224 -5.51 1.52 20.31
C LYS A 224 -6.05 2.87 20.81
N GLN A 225 -5.84 3.96 20.07
CA GLN A 225 -6.32 5.27 20.47
C GLN A 225 -7.85 5.37 20.30
N MET A 226 -8.41 4.75 19.28
CA MET A 226 -9.85 4.75 19.05
C MET A 226 -10.63 3.91 20.08
N GLN A 227 -10.01 2.85 20.62
CA GLN A 227 -10.63 2.01 21.66
C GLN A 227 -10.53 2.62 23.06
N SER A 228 -9.60 3.54 23.28
CA SER A 228 -9.36 4.16 24.60
C SER A 228 -10.14 5.48 24.80
N ASN A 229 -10.89 5.92 23.81
CA ASN A 229 -11.79 7.07 23.84
C ASN A 229 -13.24 6.61 23.74
#